data_109ad903eaa26e88d01906afce029ff0
#
_entry.id   109ad903eaa26e88d01906afce029ff0
#
_cell.length_a   1.000
_cell.length_b   1.000
_cell.length_c   1.000
_cell.angle_alpha   90.00
_cell.angle_beta   90.00
_cell.angle_gamma   90.00
#
_symmetry.space_group_name_H-M   'P 1'
#
loop_
_entity.id
_entity.type
_entity.pdbx_description
1 polymer ?
#
loop_
_entity_poly.entity_id
_entity_poly.type
_entity_poly.pdbx_seq_one_letter_code
_entity_poly.pdbx_strand_id
1 'polypeptide(L)'
;GAEESAFDDDGFNWYSPGDFEENTILEKSNRALSEEGRKEVREFPPNTVMIVGIGATIGKVALSRETCSCNQQINGIVCDDRLYFLFATYYLKTMRNFIVKCGKYTTLPIINQDETKNIIFPLPPLTEQQAITEFLDLETAKIDTLITKVESAIEKLKEYRTALISAAVTGKIDVREVA
;
A
#
# COMPACT_ATOMS: atom_id res chain seq x y z
N GLY A 1 -15.27 20.18 4.99
CA GLY A 1 -14.81 19.44 3.83
C GLY A 1 -14.24 20.38 2.80
N ALA A 2 -13.20 19.98 2.08
CA ALA A 2 -12.70 20.78 0.96
C ALA A 2 -13.83 20.93 -0.07
N GLU A 3 -13.96 22.15 -0.62
CA GLU A 3 -14.95 22.41 -1.67
C GLU A 3 -14.68 21.54 -2.89
N GLU A 4 -15.71 21.19 -3.64
CA GLU A 4 -15.63 20.32 -4.82
C GLU A 4 -14.65 20.87 -5.88
N SER A 5 -14.50 22.19 -5.94
CA SER A 5 -13.54 22.93 -6.76
C SER A 5 -12.04 22.67 -6.42
N ALA A 6 -11.76 22.12 -5.24
CA ALA A 6 -10.40 21.80 -4.82
C ALA A 6 -9.86 20.49 -5.42
N PHE A 7 -10.67 19.73 -6.17
CA PHE A 7 -10.30 18.45 -6.76
C PHE A 7 -10.39 18.46 -8.28
N ASP A 8 -9.52 17.68 -8.91
CA ASP A 8 -9.43 17.48 -10.36
C ASP A 8 -8.98 16.04 -10.63
N ASP A 9 -9.61 15.35 -11.57
CA ASP A 9 -9.32 13.93 -11.87
C ASP A 9 -7.88 13.66 -12.36
N ASP A 10 -7.26 14.66 -13.01
CA ASP A 10 -5.87 14.58 -13.51
C ASP A 10 -4.92 15.54 -12.76
N GLY A 11 -5.31 15.96 -11.56
CA GLY A 11 -4.59 16.91 -10.76
C GLY A 11 -3.40 16.34 -9.98
N PHE A 12 -3.01 17.10 -8.94
CA PHE A 12 -1.89 16.78 -8.05
C PHE A 12 -2.23 15.66 -7.07
N ASN A 13 -1.39 14.62 -6.96
CA ASN A 13 -1.63 13.47 -6.10
C ASN A 13 -1.87 13.87 -4.63
N TRP A 14 -3.02 13.47 -4.10
CA TRP A 14 -3.42 13.68 -2.71
C TRP A 14 -3.88 12.38 -2.08
N TYR A 15 -2.98 11.76 -1.32
CA TYR A 15 -3.19 10.44 -0.78
C TYR A 15 -4.06 10.42 0.47
N SER A 16 -4.89 9.42 0.56
CA SER A 16 -5.75 9.06 1.69
C SER A 16 -5.48 7.60 2.09
N PRO A 17 -5.94 7.10 3.24
CA PRO A 17 -5.74 5.71 3.62
C PRO A 17 -6.30 4.68 2.63
N GLY A 18 -7.27 5.07 1.79
CA GLY A 18 -7.84 4.23 0.74
C GLY A 18 -6.91 3.97 -0.44
N ASP A 19 -5.86 4.78 -0.60
CA ASP A 19 -4.86 4.62 -1.67
C ASP A 19 -3.77 3.60 -1.30
N PHE A 20 -3.75 3.14 -0.04
CA PHE A 20 -2.74 2.20 0.46
C PHE A 20 -3.21 0.76 0.27
N GLU A 21 -2.81 0.15 -0.81
CA GLU A 21 -2.98 -1.27 -1.09
C GLU A 21 -1.81 -2.10 -0.50
N GLU A 22 -1.59 -3.30 -1.01
CA GLU A 22 -0.44 -4.15 -0.62
C GLU A 22 0.86 -3.70 -1.31
N ASN A 23 0.77 -2.87 -2.35
CA ASN A 23 1.91 -2.36 -3.10
C ASN A 23 2.86 -1.53 -2.23
N THR A 24 4.16 -1.58 -2.56
CA THR A 24 5.18 -0.79 -1.87
C THR A 24 5.20 0.66 -2.34
N ILE A 25 4.78 0.91 -3.58
CA ILE A 25 4.78 2.23 -4.21
C ILE A 25 3.35 2.69 -4.39
N LEU A 26 3.08 3.94 -4.02
CA LEU A 26 1.83 4.62 -4.31
C LEU A 26 1.82 5.04 -5.79
N GLU A 27 0.78 4.65 -6.48
CA GLU A 27 0.50 5.09 -7.84
C GLU A 27 -0.35 6.38 -7.83
N LYS A 28 -1.14 6.61 -8.88
CA LYS A 28 -2.07 7.74 -8.92
C LYS A 28 -3.06 7.65 -7.75
N SER A 29 -3.26 8.74 -7.04
CA SER A 29 -4.25 8.80 -5.95
C SER A 29 -5.69 8.70 -6.49
N ASN A 30 -6.59 8.10 -5.70
CA ASN A 30 -8.01 8.03 -6.03
C ASN A 30 -8.68 9.41 -6.14
N ARG A 31 -8.09 10.40 -5.51
CA ARG A 31 -8.52 11.82 -5.59
C ARG A 31 -7.27 12.67 -5.77
N ALA A 32 -7.32 13.58 -6.73
CA ALA A 32 -6.24 14.51 -6.98
C ALA A 32 -6.71 15.95 -6.72
N LEU A 33 -5.79 16.85 -6.42
CA LEU A 33 -6.10 18.25 -6.15
C LEU A 33 -5.97 19.07 -7.41
N SER A 34 -6.87 20.06 -7.58
CA SER A 34 -6.71 21.12 -8.55
C SER A 34 -5.52 22.03 -8.18
N GLU A 35 -5.12 22.93 -9.08
CA GLU A 35 -4.08 23.92 -8.79
C GLU A 35 -4.43 24.84 -7.61
N GLU A 36 -5.72 25.12 -7.40
CA GLU A 36 -6.20 25.88 -6.25
C GLU A 36 -6.08 25.04 -4.97
N GLY A 37 -6.55 23.79 -5.00
CA GLY A 37 -6.48 22.89 -3.85
C GLY A 37 -5.04 22.58 -3.43
N ARG A 38 -4.12 22.50 -4.39
CA ARG A 38 -2.70 22.29 -4.16
C ARG A 38 -2.06 23.40 -3.33
N LYS A 39 -2.47 24.66 -3.52
CA LYS A 39 -1.94 25.82 -2.78
C LYS A 39 -2.28 25.80 -1.28
N GLU A 40 -3.34 25.07 -0.91
CA GLU A 40 -3.85 25.00 0.46
C GLU A 40 -3.26 23.84 1.28
N VAL A 41 -2.42 23.00 0.67
CA VAL A 41 -1.88 21.81 1.31
C VAL A 41 -0.36 21.83 1.43
N ARG A 42 0.16 21.06 2.39
CA ARG A 42 1.60 20.82 2.48
C ARG A 42 2.02 19.83 1.40
N GLU A 43 3.01 20.19 0.60
CA GLU A 43 3.64 19.28 -0.35
C GLU A 43 4.76 18.47 0.30
N PHE A 44 4.89 17.24 -0.14
CA PHE A 44 5.99 16.33 0.18
C PHE A 44 6.83 16.08 -1.07
N PRO A 45 8.17 16.06 -0.95
CA PRO A 45 9.05 15.80 -2.08
C PRO A 45 8.92 14.35 -2.59
N PRO A 46 9.45 14.07 -3.78
CA PRO A 46 9.59 12.70 -4.27
C PRO A 46 10.33 11.80 -3.27
N ASN A 47 10.04 10.51 -3.29
CA ASN A 47 10.60 9.50 -2.40
C ASN A 47 10.26 9.74 -0.90
N THR A 48 9.11 10.31 -0.62
CA THR A 48 8.57 10.39 0.73
C THR A 48 7.90 9.09 1.12
N VAL A 49 8.29 8.54 2.27
CA VAL A 49 7.65 7.36 2.86
C VAL A 49 6.40 7.81 3.59
N MET A 50 5.27 7.23 3.23
CA MET A 50 3.95 7.55 3.79
C MET A 50 3.50 6.44 4.72
N ILE A 51 3.02 6.79 5.92
CA ILE A 51 2.47 5.85 6.90
C ILE A 51 1.08 6.29 7.34
N VAL A 52 0.13 5.39 7.31
CA VAL A 52 -1.21 5.65 7.86
C VAL A 52 -1.13 5.70 9.38
N GLY A 53 -1.38 6.87 9.93
CA GLY A 53 -1.28 7.14 11.38
C GLY A 53 -2.62 7.02 12.13
N ILE A 54 -3.76 7.00 11.44
CA ILE A 54 -5.09 7.01 12.07
C ILE A 54 -6.06 6.09 11.34
N GLY A 55 -6.82 5.30 12.09
CA GLY A 55 -7.97 4.55 11.57
C GLY A 55 -7.73 3.04 11.42
N ALA A 56 -8.66 2.35 10.77
CA ALA A 56 -8.66 0.90 10.64
C ALA A 56 -7.45 0.34 9.87
N THR A 57 -6.82 1.15 9.03
CA THR A 57 -5.67 0.78 8.21
C THR A 57 -4.34 1.31 8.76
N ILE A 58 -4.32 1.71 10.04
CA ILE A 58 -3.12 2.19 10.73
C ILE A 58 -1.92 1.27 10.50
N GLY A 59 -0.75 1.86 10.30
CA GLY A 59 0.50 1.14 10.08
C GLY A 59 0.66 0.58 8.66
N LYS A 60 -0.27 0.83 7.71
CA LYS A 60 0.02 0.66 6.30
C LYS A 60 1.08 1.66 5.87
N VAL A 61 2.04 1.20 5.09
CA VAL A 61 3.20 2.00 4.64
C VAL A 61 3.37 1.83 3.14
N ALA A 62 3.62 2.95 2.46
CA ALA A 62 3.97 2.95 1.05
C ALA A 62 4.87 4.15 0.72
N LEU A 63 5.49 4.15 -0.45
CA LEU A 63 6.40 5.18 -0.93
C LEU A 63 5.74 5.97 -2.05
N SER A 64 5.74 7.30 -1.97
CA SER A 64 5.42 8.16 -3.11
C SER A 64 6.69 8.45 -3.91
N ARG A 65 6.68 8.13 -5.21
CA ARG A 65 7.78 8.40 -6.13
C ARG A 65 7.79 9.84 -6.64
N GLU A 66 6.64 10.51 -6.55
CA GLU A 66 6.44 11.86 -7.05
C GLU A 66 6.17 12.84 -5.92
N THR A 67 6.24 14.13 -6.24
CA THR A 67 5.76 15.17 -5.34
C THR A 67 4.27 14.98 -5.10
N CYS A 68 3.85 15.02 -3.85
CA CYS A 68 2.48 14.71 -3.47
C CYS A 68 2.04 15.46 -2.22
N SER A 69 0.79 15.28 -1.86
CA SER A 69 0.26 15.63 -0.53
C SER A 69 -0.57 14.48 0.03
N CYS A 70 -1.04 14.61 1.23
CA CYS A 70 -1.88 13.61 1.88
C CYS A 70 -2.87 14.26 2.86
N ASN A 71 -3.88 13.48 3.24
CA ASN A 71 -4.80 13.91 4.28
C ASN A 71 -4.16 13.79 5.67
N GLN A 72 -4.85 14.33 6.69
CA GLN A 72 -4.39 14.37 8.08
C GLN A 72 -4.24 12.99 8.78
N GLN A 73 -4.67 11.91 8.12
CA GLN A 73 -4.55 10.54 8.66
C GLN A 73 -3.20 9.92 8.32
N ILE A 74 -2.39 10.57 7.48
CA ILE A 74 -1.12 10.06 6.99
C ILE A 74 0.02 10.93 7.50
N ASN A 75 1.09 10.29 7.97
CA ASN A 75 2.36 10.93 8.29
C ASN A 75 3.35 10.69 7.14
N GLY A 76 3.91 11.78 6.58
CA GLY A 76 4.97 11.71 5.58
C GLY A 76 6.35 11.76 6.27
N ILE A 77 7.23 10.85 5.89
CA ILE A 77 8.61 10.75 6.37
C ILE A 77 9.54 11.05 5.21
N VAL A 78 10.23 12.18 5.29
CA VAL A 78 11.29 12.56 4.34
C VAL A 78 12.61 12.05 4.90
N CYS A 79 13.21 11.08 4.22
CA CYS A 79 14.49 10.51 4.63
C CYS A 79 15.64 11.46 4.33
N ASP A 80 16.65 11.50 5.19
CA ASP A 80 17.91 12.17 4.93
C ASP A 80 18.88 11.26 4.14
N ASP A 81 20.10 11.74 3.86
CA ASP A 81 21.13 11.05 3.11
C ASP A 81 21.70 9.79 3.78
N ARG A 82 21.36 9.52 5.03
CA ARG A 82 21.78 8.33 5.81
C ARG A 82 20.78 7.19 5.70
N LEU A 83 19.52 7.49 5.39
CA LEU A 83 18.43 6.51 5.35
C LEU A 83 17.85 6.40 3.96
N TYR A 84 18.07 5.26 3.32
CA TYR A 84 17.50 5.00 1.99
C TYR A 84 15.99 4.78 2.09
N PHE A 85 15.23 5.54 1.35
CA PHE A 85 13.76 5.58 1.44
C PHE A 85 13.07 4.23 1.20
N LEU A 86 13.57 3.39 0.28
CA LEU A 86 13.04 2.04 0.07
C LEU A 86 13.32 1.15 1.28
N PHE A 87 14.52 1.21 1.84
CA PHE A 87 14.87 0.48 3.06
C PHE A 87 13.96 0.90 4.22
N ALA A 88 13.72 2.20 4.39
CA ALA A 88 12.79 2.71 5.39
C ALA A 88 11.36 2.18 5.17
N THR A 89 10.91 2.14 3.91
CA THR A 89 9.59 1.63 3.54
C THR A 89 9.44 0.16 3.92
N TYR A 90 10.40 -0.68 3.53
CA TYR A 90 10.39 -2.11 3.88
C TYR A 90 10.47 -2.34 5.39
N TYR A 91 11.37 -1.63 6.06
CA TYR A 91 11.50 -1.73 7.52
C TYR A 91 10.18 -1.39 8.23
N LEU A 92 9.56 -0.27 7.88
CA LEU A 92 8.28 0.13 8.49
C LEU A 92 7.15 -0.86 8.19
N LYS A 93 7.13 -1.49 7.02
CA LYS A 93 6.16 -2.57 6.73
C LYS A 93 6.28 -3.74 7.71
N THR A 94 7.51 -4.12 8.10
CA THR A 94 7.71 -5.19 9.11
C THR A 94 7.22 -4.78 10.50
N MET A 95 7.24 -3.49 10.80
CA MET A 95 6.84 -2.96 12.10
C MET A 95 5.32 -2.75 12.25
N ARG A 96 4.52 -3.02 11.25
CA ARG A 96 3.06 -2.74 11.28
C ARG A 96 2.39 -3.27 12.55
N ASN A 97 2.66 -4.52 12.94
CA ASN A 97 2.08 -5.11 14.14
C ASN A 97 2.53 -4.41 15.43
N PHE A 98 3.77 -3.93 15.48
CA PHE A 98 4.29 -3.14 16.58
C PHE A 98 3.64 -1.77 16.63
N ILE A 99 3.54 -1.09 15.49
CA ILE A 99 2.89 0.20 15.30
C ILE A 99 1.44 0.17 15.77
N VAL A 100 0.69 -0.85 15.34
CA VAL A 100 -0.70 -1.07 15.79
C VAL A 100 -0.79 -1.25 17.30
N LYS A 101 0.15 -1.98 17.92
CA LYS A 101 0.17 -2.20 19.38
C LYS A 101 0.58 -0.96 20.17
N CYS A 102 1.44 -0.11 19.63
CA CYS A 102 1.89 1.14 20.26
C CYS A 102 0.88 2.27 20.13
N GLY A 103 -0.05 2.19 19.18
CA GLY A 103 -1.12 3.17 19.01
C GLY A 103 -1.94 3.32 20.30
N LYS A 104 -2.14 4.56 20.72
CA LYS A 104 -2.98 4.86 21.91
C LYS A 104 -4.44 4.57 21.56
N TYR A 105 -4.99 3.59 22.26
CA TYR A 105 -6.41 3.25 22.12
C TYR A 105 -7.26 4.19 22.98
N THR A 106 -7.99 5.09 22.31
CA THR A 106 -9.22 5.64 22.88
C THR A 106 -10.43 5.01 22.21
N THR A 107 -10.75 5.42 20.99
CA THR A 107 -11.82 4.82 20.16
C THR A 107 -11.25 4.30 18.83
N LEU A 108 -10.12 4.88 18.37
CA LEU A 108 -9.37 4.46 17.18
C LEU A 108 -7.88 4.49 17.52
N PRO A 109 -7.09 3.52 17.04
CA PRO A 109 -5.65 3.55 17.21
C PRO A 109 -5.08 4.76 16.43
N ILE A 110 -4.19 5.51 17.08
CA ILE A 110 -3.53 6.70 16.52
C ILE A 110 -2.05 6.60 16.77
N ILE A 111 -1.27 6.85 15.73
CA ILE A 111 0.15 7.18 15.78
C ILE A 111 0.33 8.62 15.28
N ASN A 112 0.67 9.52 16.14
CA ASN A 112 0.87 10.91 15.77
C ASN A 112 2.29 11.15 15.21
N GLN A 113 2.57 12.39 14.82
CA GLN A 113 3.87 12.76 14.26
C GLN A 113 5.02 12.58 15.25
N ASP A 114 4.81 12.81 16.55
CA ASP A 114 5.85 12.66 17.54
C ASP A 114 6.20 11.19 17.78
N GLU A 115 5.20 10.32 17.79
CA GLU A 115 5.41 8.88 17.85
C GLU A 115 6.12 8.36 16.58
N THR A 116 5.75 8.89 15.41
CA THR A 116 6.42 8.58 14.14
C THR A 116 7.90 9.01 14.15
N LYS A 117 8.21 10.19 14.68
CA LYS A 117 9.60 10.69 14.80
C LYS A 117 10.46 9.84 15.75
N ASN A 118 9.85 9.18 16.72
CA ASN A 118 10.53 8.35 17.70
C ASN A 118 10.71 6.89 17.24
N ILE A 119 10.33 6.53 16.02
CA ILE A 119 10.60 5.22 15.46
C ILE A 119 12.11 5.07 15.26
N ILE A 120 12.68 4.03 15.89
CA ILE A 120 14.10 3.73 15.79
C ILE A 120 14.35 2.90 14.55
N PHE A 121 15.27 3.35 13.69
CA PHE A 121 15.70 2.63 12.50
C PHE A 121 17.08 2.00 12.72
N PRO A 122 17.30 0.74 12.30
CA PRO A 122 18.66 0.25 12.10
C PRO A 122 19.28 1.03 10.94
N LEU A 123 20.51 1.46 11.06
CA LEU A 123 21.21 2.24 10.05
C LEU A 123 22.50 1.54 9.62
N PRO A 124 22.43 0.42 8.86
CA PRO A 124 23.61 -0.11 8.23
C PRO A 124 24.16 0.88 7.17
N PRO A 125 25.36 0.70 6.66
CA PRO A 125 25.89 1.53 5.58
C PRO A 125 24.90 1.64 4.41
N LEU A 126 24.86 2.79 3.73
CA LEU A 126 23.88 3.06 2.68
C LEU A 126 23.93 2.02 1.54
N THR A 127 25.13 1.55 1.21
CA THR A 127 25.33 0.47 0.22
C THR A 127 24.67 -0.84 0.64
N GLU A 128 24.67 -1.16 1.93
CA GLU A 128 24.00 -2.35 2.45
C GLU A 128 22.48 -2.16 2.45
N GLN A 129 21.98 -0.98 2.82
CA GLN A 129 20.54 -0.66 2.71
C GLN A 129 20.05 -0.84 1.26
N GLN A 130 20.81 -0.36 0.28
CA GLN A 130 20.49 -0.53 -1.15
C GLN A 130 20.51 -2.00 -1.57
N ALA A 131 21.55 -2.75 -1.20
CA ALA A 131 21.64 -4.18 -1.53
C ALA A 131 20.47 -4.98 -0.93
N ILE A 132 20.06 -4.67 0.31
CA ILE A 132 18.89 -5.29 0.95
C ILE A 132 17.62 -4.99 0.15
N THR A 133 17.41 -3.75 -0.28
CA THR A 133 16.19 -3.39 -1.01
C THR A 133 16.16 -3.98 -2.42
N GLU A 134 17.29 -4.02 -3.14
CA GLU A 134 17.39 -4.69 -4.43
C GLU A 134 17.06 -6.18 -4.34
N PHE A 135 17.56 -6.85 -3.30
CA PHE A 135 17.21 -8.25 -3.02
C PHE A 135 15.72 -8.42 -2.76
N LEU A 136 15.14 -7.56 -1.91
CA LEU A 136 13.71 -7.63 -1.57
C LEU A 136 12.83 -7.35 -2.79
N ASP A 137 13.15 -6.33 -3.59
CA ASP A 137 12.41 -6.00 -4.81
C ASP A 137 12.41 -7.20 -5.78
N LEU A 138 13.56 -7.86 -5.96
CA LEU A 138 13.68 -9.02 -6.83
C LEU A 138 12.85 -10.22 -6.31
N GLU A 139 12.95 -10.53 -5.02
CA GLU A 139 12.27 -11.69 -4.45
C GLU A 139 10.76 -11.46 -4.32
N THR A 140 10.32 -10.26 -3.93
CA THR A 140 8.89 -9.94 -3.87
C THR A 140 8.26 -9.97 -5.26
N ALA A 141 8.90 -9.45 -6.29
CA ALA A 141 8.40 -9.54 -7.67
C ALA A 141 8.20 -10.99 -8.16
N LYS A 142 9.08 -11.93 -7.74
CA LYS A 142 8.89 -13.36 -8.01
C LYS A 142 7.65 -13.90 -7.30
N ILE A 143 7.46 -13.53 -6.04
CA ILE A 143 6.29 -13.93 -5.24
C ILE A 143 5.01 -13.38 -5.86
N ASP A 144 4.97 -12.12 -6.25
CA ASP A 144 3.81 -11.48 -6.88
C ASP A 144 3.46 -12.17 -8.21
N THR A 145 4.48 -12.54 -8.99
CA THR A 145 4.28 -13.34 -10.21
C THR A 145 3.65 -14.71 -9.92
N LEU A 146 4.06 -15.37 -8.82
CA LEU A 146 3.46 -16.65 -8.42
C LEU A 146 2.03 -16.47 -7.92
N ILE A 147 1.76 -15.43 -7.14
CA ILE A 147 0.41 -15.07 -6.67
C ILE A 147 -0.53 -14.91 -7.87
N THR A 148 -0.15 -14.10 -8.86
CA THR A 148 -0.95 -13.88 -10.09
C THR A 148 -1.25 -15.18 -10.84
N LYS A 149 -0.26 -16.09 -10.95
CA LYS A 149 -0.47 -17.42 -11.58
C LYS A 149 -1.46 -18.28 -10.80
N VAL A 150 -1.36 -18.27 -9.46
CA VAL A 150 -2.27 -19.03 -8.59
C VAL A 150 -3.69 -18.47 -8.68
N GLU A 151 -3.87 -17.17 -8.64
CA GLU A 151 -5.17 -16.51 -8.81
C GLU A 151 -5.81 -16.86 -10.16
N SER A 152 -5.03 -16.80 -11.25
CA SER A 152 -5.50 -17.23 -12.56
C SER A 152 -5.90 -18.70 -12.60
N ALA A 153 -5.17 -19.57 -11.92
CA ALA A 153 -5.53 -20.99 -11.81
C ALA A 153 -6.82 -21.20 -11.02
N ILE A 154 -7.01 -20.45 -9.93
CA ILE A 154 -8.25 -20.47 -9.13
C ILE A 154 -9.45 -20.07 -9.97
N GLU A 155 -9.36 -19.00 -10.78
CA GLU A 155 -10.46 -18.58 -11.64
C GLU A 155 -10.81 -19.65 -12.68
N LYS A 156 -9.81 -20.26 -13.33
CA LYS A 156 -10.05 -21.38 -14.25
C LYS A 156 -10.72 -22.59 -13.59
N LEU A 157 -10.34 -22.90 -12.36
CA LEU A 157 -10.99 -23.97 -11.59
C LEU A 157 -12.44 -23.64 -11.23
N LYS A 158 -12.75 -22.39 -10.93
CA LYS A 158 -14.13 -21.92 -10.71
C LYS A 158 -14.98 -22.05 -11.98
N GLU A 159 -14.43 -21.63 -13.13
CA GLU A 159 -15.08 -21.79 -14.42
C GLU A 159 -15.34 -23.26 -14.75
N TYR A 160 -14.31 -24.12 -14.57
CA TYR A 160 -14.43 -25.56 -14.80
C TYR A 160 -15.48 -26.20 -13.88
N ARG A 161 -15.49 -25.84 -12.60
CA ARG A 161 -16.51 -26.31 -11.64
C ARG A 161 -17.92 -25.94 -12.12
N THR A 162 -18.12 -24.72 -12.57
CA THR A 162 -19.42 -24.25 -13.07
C THR A 162 -19.84 -24.99 -14.33
N ALA A 163 -18.91 -25.17 -15.28
CA ALA A 163 -19.14 -25.93 -16.51
C ALA A 163 -19.47 -27.40 -16.23
N LEU A 164 -18.76 -28.04 -15.32
CA LEU A 164 -18.98 -29.43 -14.91
C LEU A 164 -20.37 -29.61 -14.30
N ILE A 165 -20.76 -28.74 -13.37
CA ILE A 165 -22.10 -28.77 -12.77
C ILE A 165 -23.17 -28.62 -13.85
N SER A 166 -23.03 -27.66 -14.74
CA SER A 166 -23.97 -27.44 -15.85
C SER A 166 -24.06 -28.64 -16.78
N ALA A 167 -22.93 -29.23 -17.14
CA ALA A 167 -22.87 -30.39 -18.02
C ALA A 167 -23.52 -31.65 -17.41
N ALA A 168 -23.28 -31.88 -16.13
CA ALA A 168 -23.88 -33.00 -15.40
C ALA A 168 -25.39 -32.84 -15.24
N VAL A 169 -25.87 -31.66 -14.79
CA VAL A 169 -27.29 -31.40 -14.54
C VAL A 169 -28.11 -31.39 -15.86
N THR A 170 -27.51 -30.96 -16.96
CA THR A 170 -28.18 -30.93 -18.28
C THR A 170 -28.04 -32.23 -19.07
N GLY A 171 -27.44 -33.28 -18.48
CA GLY A 171 -27.30 -34.58 -19.11
C GLY A 171 -26.27 -34.67 -20.25
N LYS A 172 -25.36 -33.65 -20.32
CA LYS A 172 -24.26 -33.68 -21.30
C LYS A 172 -23.14 -34.65 -20.89
N ILE A 173 -23.09 -35.01 -19.62
CA ILE A 173 -22.18 -36.03 -19.05
C ILE A 173 -23.04 -37.13 -18.46
N ASP A 174 -22.79 -38.37 -18.87
CA ASP A 174 -23.42 -39.55 -18.24
C ASP A 174 -22.68 -39.88 -16.95
N VAL A 175 -23.35 -39.66 -15.81
CA VAL A 175 -22.79 -39.87 -14.48
C VAL A 175 -23.08 -41.26 -13.93
N ARG A 176 -23.81 -42.14 -14.67
CA ARG A 176 -24.25 -43.46 -14.19
C ARG A 176 -23.11 -44.48 -14.07
N GLU A 177 -22.00 -44.23 -14.77
CA GLU A 177 -20.82 -45.12 -14.75
C GLU A 177 -19.71 -44.61 -13.79
N VAL A 178 -19.94 -43.51 -13.08
CA VAL A 178 -18.93 -42.86 -12.21
C VAL A 178 -19.25 -43.06 -10.72
N ALA A 179 -20.30 -43.75 -10.39
CA ALA A 179 -20.71 -44.07 -9.02
C ALA A 179 -20.16 -45.41 -8.53
#